data_30820fc63f275b364790fd2dba75b8af
#
_entry.id   30820fc63f275b364790fd2dba75b8af
#
_cell.length_a   1.000
_cell.length_b   1.000
_cell.length_c   1.000
_cell.angle_alpha   90.00
_cell.angle_beta   90.00
_cell.angle_gamma   90.00
#
_symmetry.space_group_name_H-M   'P 1'
#
loop_
_entity.id
_entity.type
_entity.pdbx_description
1 polymer ?
#
loop_
_entity_poly.entity_id
_entity_poly.type
_entity_poly.pdbx_seq_one_letter_code
_entity_poly.pdbx_strand_id
1 'polypeptide(L)'
;MVRKKFGEVNHKRVERIYKAARLQLAKPPKKYIKRDPVPLEKATEPNQVWAMDFMTDTLENGRKFRVFNLIDTFSKESVLQIIDSSLQESRLVRELSQLAELRGLPRAIKCDNGPEFTSKVMLKWADETGVQLGFIAKGKPTQNGFIESFNGKMRKECLDRHIFRNLVEAKEVIMNWVSHYNEERPHRSQNYMAPYEFINANNVKANSPLQIGQ
;
A
#
# COMPACT_ATOMS: atom_id res chain seq x y z
N MET A 1 32.53 -14.07 -22.59
CA MET A 1 33.11 -14.97 -23.64
C MET A 1 33.59 -14.22 -24.88
N VAL A 2 32.84 -13.30 -25.45
CA VAL A 2 33.20 -12.54 -26.68
C VAL A 2 34.49 -11.71 -26.51
N ARG A 3 34.65 -10.97 -25.36
CA ARG A 3 35.89 -10.18 -25.09
C ARG A 3 37.19 -10.99 -25.06
N LYS A 4 37.14 -12.26 -24.62
CA LYS A 4 38.31 -13.13 -24.56
C LYS A 4 38.83 -13.55 -25.96
N LYS A 5 37.94 -13.53 -26.98
CA LYS A 5 38.25 -14.03 -28.31
C LYS A 5 38.44 -12.91 -29.37
N PHE A 6 37.84 -11.75 -29.15
CA PHE A 6 37.80 -10.67 -30.16
C PHE A 6 38.24 -9.28 -29.65
N GLY A 7 38.83 -9.20 -28.42
CA GLY A 7 39.29 -7.94 -27.87
C GLY A 7 38.14 -7.01 -27.45
N GLU A 8 38.38 -5.71 -27.39
CA GLU A 8 37.35 -4.71 -27.07
C GLU A 8 36.37 -4.54 -28.23
N VAL A 9 35.14 -5.03 -28.02
CA VAL A 9 34.04 -4.90 -28.99
C VAL A 9 32.99 -3.97 -28.45
N ASN A 10 32.57 -2.98 -29.23
CA ASN A 10 31.51 -2.06 -28.87
C ASN A 10 30.18 -2.81 -28.63
N HIS A 11 29.65 -2.75 -27.41
CA HIS A 11 28.44 -3.48 -27.01
C HIS A 11 27.22 -3.12 -27.89
N LYS A 12 27.08 -1.86 -28.35
CA LYS A 12 25.98 -1.44 -29.23
C LYS A 12 26.04 -2.15 -30.59
N ARG A 13 27.25 -2.40 -31.12
CA ARG A 13 27.45 -3.18 -32.36
C ARG A 13 27.05 -4.63 -32.16
N VAL A 14 27.45 -5.25 -31.04
CA VAL A 14 27.06 -6.63 -30.70
C VAL A 14 25.56 -6.74 -30.55
N GLU A 15 24.92 -5.83 -29.84
CA GLU A 15 23.45 -5.81 -29.63
C GLU A 15 22.69 -5.66 -30.96
N ARG A 16 23.16 -4.80 -31.86
CA ARG A 16 22.57 -4.64 -33.19
C ARG A 16 22.64 -5.92 -34.01
N ILE A 17 23.82 -6.57 -34.04
CA ILE A 17 24.01 -7.84 -34.75
C ILE A 17 23.14 -8.95 -34.15
N TYR A 18 23.08 -9.00 -32.80
CA TYR A 18 22.30 -9.99 -32.05
C TYR A 18 20.79 -9.86 -32.34
N LYS A 19 20.28 -8.62 -32.42
CA LYS A 19 18.90 -8.33 -32.82
C LYS A 19 18.64 -8.67 -34.28
N ALA A 20 19.55 -8.29 -35.20
CA ALA A 20 19.43 -8.59 -36.62
C ALA A 20 19.43 -10.10 -36.92
N ALA A 21 20.25 -10.85 -36.20
CA ALA A 21 20.34 -12.31 -36.29
C ALA A 21 19.22 -13.06 -35.55
N ARG A 22 18.27 -12.34 -34.92
CA ARG A 22 17.15 -12.89 -34.10
C ARG A 22 17.60 -13.89 -33.02
N LEU A 23 18.79 -13.69 -32.46
CA LEU A 23 19.35 -14.55 -31.41
C LEU A 23 18.82 -14.23 -30.01
N GLN A 24 17.81 -13.37 -29.91
CA GLN A 24 17.19 -13.04 -28.63
C GLN A 24 16.45 -14.27 -28.09
N LEU A 25 16.86 -14.72 -26.92
CA LEU A 25 16.09 -15.72 -26.20
C LEU A 25 14.71 -15.13 -25.88
N ALA A 26 13.66 -15.83 -26.28
CA ALA A 26 12.31 -15.50 -25.85
C ALA A 26 12.30 -15.46 -24.31
N LYS A 27 11.87 -14.34 -23.74
CA LYS A 27 11.66 -14.27 -22.29
C LYS A 27 10.65 -15.35 -21.93
N PRO A 28 10.98 -16.33 -21.08
CA PRO A 28 9.99 -17.30 -20.65
C PRO A 28 8.78 -16.55 -20.09
N PRO A 29 7.56 -16.98 -20.39
CA PRO A 29 6.37 -16.37 -19.81
C PRO A 29 6.54 -16.39 -18.29
N LYS A 30 6.38 -15.25 -17.64
CA LYS A 30 6.40 -15.20 -16.17
C LYS A 30 5.33 -16.19 -15.70
N LYS A 31 5.72 -17.19 -14.92
CA LYS A 31 4.77 -18.09 -14.26
C LYS A 31 3.88 -17.22 -13.37
N TYR A 32 2.67 -16.96 -13.83
CA TYR A 32 1.66 -16.22 -13.08
C TYR A 32 0.85 -17.24 -12.27
N ILE A 33 1.01 -17.22 -10.98
CA ILE A 33 0.13 -17.98 -10.08
C ILE A 33 -1.19 -17.21 -10.05
N LYS A 34 -2.18 -17.71 -10.80
CA LYS A 34 -3.54 -17.18 -10.76
C LYS A 34 -4.09 -17.47 -9.37
N ARG A 35 -4.28 -16.43 -8.57
CA ARG A 35 -5.00 -16.53 -7.31
C ARG A 35 -6.41 -16.07 -7.57
N ASP A 36 -7.36 -16.88 -7.22
CA ASP A 36 -8.76 -16.48 -7.30
C ASP A 36 -9.01 -15.40 -6.23
N PRO A 37 -9.69 -14.30 -6.62
CA PRO A 37 -10.03 -13.25 -5.67
C PRO A 37 -10.94 -13.84 -4.59
N VAL A 38 -10.50 -13.80 -3.35
CA VAL A 38 -11.36 -14.18 -2.23
C VAL A 38 -12.20 -12.96 -1.86
N PRO A 39 -13.54 -13.02 -1.96
CA PRO A 39 -14.39 -11.94 -1.51
C PRO A 39 -14.20 -11.76 0.00
N LEU A 40 -13.62 -10.64 0.41
CA LEU A 40 -13.52 -10.30 1.81
C LEU A 40 -14.83 -9.65 2.27
N GLU A 41 -15.37 -10.13 3.38
CA GLU A 41 -16.52 -9.52 4.03
C GLU A 41 -16.23 -8.06 4.40
N LYS A 42 -17.29 -7.27 4.45
CA LYS A 42 -17.19 -5.88 4.89
C LYS A 42 -16.82 -5.85 6.39
N ALA A 43 -15.87 -5.00 6.76
CA ALA A 43 -15.55 -4.78 8.17
C ALA A 43 -16.75 -4.19 8.90
N THR A 44 -17.02 -4.70 10.09
CA THR A 44 -18.08 -4.26 11.01
C THR A 44 -17.53 -3.53 12.23
N GLU A 45 -16.24 -3.69 12.49
CA GLU A 45 -15.52 -3.10 13.61
C GLU A 45 -14.14 -2.59 13.16
N PRO A 46 -13.52 -1.68 13.93
CA PRO A 46 -12.14 -1.27 13.69
C PRO A 46 -11.19 -2.47 13.73
N ASN A 47 -10.11 -2.37 13.00
CA ASN A 47 -9.03 -3.34 12.98
C ASN A 47 -9.37 -4.75 12.39
N GLN A 48 -10.54 -4.93 11.80
CA GLN A 48 -10.90 -6.21 11.15
C GLN A 48 -10.29 -6.35 9.77
N VAL A 49 -10.40 -5.33 8.93
CA VAL A 49 -9.95 -5.36 7.55
C VAL A 49 -9.20 -4.08 7.23
N TRP A 50 -7.93 -4.23 6.89
CA TRP A 50 -7.13 -3.13 6.38
C TRP A 50 -7.11 -3.11 4.84
N ALA A 51 -6.73 -1.98 4.27
CA ALA A 51 -6.42 -1.86 2.85
C ALA A 51 -5.10 -1.14 2.68
N MET A 52 -4.26 -1.64 1.79
CA MET A 52 -2.93 -1.08 1.53
C MET A 52 -2.68 -0.84 0.04
N ASP A 53 -1.89 0.19 -0.24
CA ASP A 53 -1.49 0.55 -1.60
C ASP A 53 -0.28 1.48 -1.59
N PHE A 54 0.35 1.64 -2.75
CA PHE A 54 1.46 2.53 -2.96
C PHE A 54 1.07 3.74 -3.82
N MET A 55 1.62 4.89 -3.44
CA MET A 55 1.66 6.09 -4.28
C MET A 55 3.11 6.42 -4.64
N THR A 56 3.29 7.17 -5.72
CA THR A 56 4.60 7.68 -6.12
C THR A 56 4.50 9.18 -6.35
N ASP A 57 5.53 9.91 -5.92
CA ASP A 57 5.70 11.32 -6.22
C ASP A 57 7.17 11.65 -6.50
N THR A 58 7.46 12.92 -6.79
CA THR A 58 8.77 13.37 -7.25
C THR A 58 9.23 14.57 -6.44
N LEU A 59 10.48 14.55 -5.99
CA LEU A 59 11.14 15.69 -5.35
C LEU A 59 11.52 16.74 -6.40
N GLU A 60 11.76 17.98 -5.98
CA GLU A 60 12.18 19.11 -6.81
C GLU A 60 13.38 18.77 -7.72
N ASN A 61 14.31 17.96 -7.23
CA ASN A 61 15.49 17.51 -8.00
C ASN A 61 15.20 16.35 -8.98
N GLY A 62 13.93 16.00 -9.22
CA GLY A 62 13.49 14.95 -10.14
C GLY A 62 13.59 13.52 -9.58
N ARG A 63 14.08 13.30 -8.34
CA ARG A 63 14.13 11.97 -7.72
C ARG A 63 12.74 11.55 -7.27
N LYS A 64 12.34 10.33 -7.65
CA LYS A 64 11.07 9.75 -7.22
C LYS A 64 11.16 9.25 -5.78
N PHE A 65 10.06 9.34 -5.07
CA PHE A 65 9.83 8.66 -3.80
C PHE A 65 8.48 7.94 -3.80
N ARG A 66 8.32 7.01 -2.90
CA ARG A 66 7.10 6.22 -2.73
C ARG A 66 6.50 6.48 -1.36
N VAL A 67 5.19 6.42 -1.33
CA VAL A 67 4.40 6.46 -0.10
C VAL A 67 3.61 5.17 -0.04
N PHE A 68 3.91 4.33 0.94
CA PHE A 68 3.05 3.22 1.30
C PHE A 68 1.97 3.72 2.23
N ASN A 69 0.74 3.40 1.95
CA ASN A 69 -0.43 3.75 2.74
C ASN A 69 -1.15 2.49 3.21
N LEU A 70 -1.52 2.47 4.48
CA LEU A 70 -2.36 1.46 5.10
C LEU A 70 -3.50 2.15 5.84
N ILE A 71 -4.73 1.75 5.56
CA ILE A 71 -5.92 2.30 6.20
C ILE A 71 -6.78 1.20 6.81
N ASP A 72 -7.48 1.51 7.86
CA ASP A 72 -8.59 0.71 8.37
C ASP A 72 -9.84 0.94 7.51
N THR A 73 -10.46 -0.13 6.99
CA THR A 73 -11.59 0.02 6.05
C THR A 73 -12.91 0.36 6.74
N PHE A 74 -13.04 0.13 8.03
CA PHE A 74 -14.22 0.50 8.82
C PHE A 74 -14.14 1.95 9.25
N SER A 75 -13.13 2.32 10.02
CA SER A 75 -12.96 3.66 10.59
C SER A 75 -12.42 4.70 9.61
N LYS A 76 -11.91 4.29 8.44
CA LYS A 76 -11.18 5.13 7.48
C LYS A 76 -9.89 5.73 8.05
N GLU A 77 -9.48 5.31 9.22
CA GLU A 77 -8.23 5.74 9.85
C GLU A 77 -7.03 5.42 8.94
N SER A 78 -6.17 6.39 8.79
CA SER A 78 -4.86 6.23 8.17
C SER A 78 -3.91 5.63 9.22
N VAL A 79 -3.66 4.33 9.12
CA VAL A 79 -3.03 3.52 10.18
C VAL A 79 -1.52 3.56 10.13
N LEU A 80 -0.96 3.49 8.93
CA LEU A 80 0.49 3.47 8.71
C LEU A 80 0.84 4.13 7.38
N GLN A 81 1.87 5.00 7.41
CA GLN A 81 2.52 5.55 6.23
C GLN A 81 4.01 5.31 6.29
N ILE A 82 4.56 4.82 5.18
CA ILE A 82 6.01 4.69 5.01
C ILE A 82 6.41 5.49 3.78
N ILE A 83 7.23 6.51 3.98
CA ILE A 83 7.68 7.40 2.90
C ILE A 83 9.18 7.18 2.70
N ASP A 84 9.57 6.72 1.50
CA ASP A 84 10.97 6.52 1.17
C ASP A 84 11.22 6.54 -0.36
N SER A 85 12.48 6.69 -0.75
CA SER A 85 12.91 6.56 -2.15
C SER A 85 12.86 5.11 -2.65
N SER A 86 13.00 4.14 -1.75
CA SER A 86 12.90 2.70 -2.03
C SER A 86 12.25 1.99 -0.85
N LEU A 87 11.27 1.16 -1.13
CA LEU A 87 10.57 0.36 -0.12
C LEU A 87 10.68 -1.12 -0.50
N GLN A 88 11.56 -1.80 0.21
CA GLN A 88 11.75 -3.25 0.07
C GLN A 88 10.68 -4.00 0.85
N GLU A 89 10.32 -5.19 0.39
CA GLU A 89 9.29 -6.04 0.96
C GLU A 89 9.60 -6.43 2.43
N SER A 90 10.88 -6.69 2.74
CA SER A 90 11.32 -7.01 4.09
C SER A 90 11.09 -5.86 5.09
N ARG A 91 11.28 -4.62 4.65
CA ARG A 91 10.96 -3.45 5.46
C ARG A 91 9.45 -3.31 5.67
N LEU A 92 8.67 -3.50 4.61
CA LEU A 92 7.22 -3.45 4.71
C LEU A 92 6.68 -4.45 5.73
N VAL A 93 7.16 -5.70 5.67
CA VAL A 93 6.78 -6.76 6.62
C VAL A 93 7.19 -6.40 8.05
N ARG A 94 8.39 -5.83 8.26
CA ARG A 94 8.82 -5.39 9.59
C ARG A 94 7.91 -4.32 10.18
N GLU A 95 7.56 -3.30 9.40
CA GLU A 95 6.67 -2.22 9.85
C GLU A 95 5.24 -2.74 10.14
N LEU A 96 4.74 -3.68 9.33
CA LEU A 96 3.45 -4.34 9.58
C LEU A 96 3.49 -5.18 10.86
N SER A 97 4.60 -5.87 11.13
CA SER A 97 4.78 -6.66 12.37
C SER A 97 4.80 -5.77 13.60
N GLN A 98 5.56 -4.67 13.56
CA GLN A 98 5.59 -3.69 14.65
C GLN A 98 4.21 -3.05 14.90
N LEU A 99 3.50 -2.72 13.83
CA LEU A 99 2.13 -2.23 13.95
C LEU A 99 1.20 -3.26 14.60
N ALA A 100 1.34 -4.54 14.22
CA ALA A 100 0.56 -5.63 14.78
C ALA A 100 0.81 -5.84 16.28
N GLU A 101 2.03 -5.63 16.75
CA GLU A 101 2.36 -5.65 18.19
C GLU A 101 1.65 -4.54 18.97
N LEU A 102 1.46 -3.38 18.36
CA LEU A 102 0.85 -2.21 19.00
C LEU A 102 -0.69 -2.24 19.02
N ARG A 103 -1.32 -2.73 17.95
CA ARG A 103 -2.78 -2.63 17.80
C ARG A 103 -3.48 -3.96 17.48
N GLY A 104 -2.74 -5.05 17.44
CA GLY A 104 -3.26 -6.35 17.03
C GLY A 104 -3.26 -6.57 15.52
N LEU A 105 -3.40 -7.81 15.12
CA LEU A 105 -3.49 -8.23 13.73
C LEU A 105 -4.91 -8.03 13.17
N PRO A 106 -5.06 -7.57 11.91
CA PRO A 106 -6.34 -7.61 11.25
C PRO A 106 -6.65 -9.03 10.80
N ARG A 107 -7.94 -9.34 10.59
CA ARG A 107 -8.35 -10.60 9.96
C ARG A 107 -7.84 -10.68 8.51
N ALA A 108 -7.89 -9.55 7.80
CA ALA A 108 -7.51 -9.51 6.40
C ALA A 108 -6.94 -8.15 5.98
N ILE A 109 -6.12 -8.16 4.93
CA ILE A 109 -5.59 -6.95 4.28
C ILE A 109 -5.91 -7.01 2.78
N LYS A 110 -6.63 -6.00 2.27
CA LYS A 110 -6.88 -5.81 0.84
C LYS A 110 -5.69 -5.15 0.17
N CYS A 111 -5.25 -5.70 -0.94
CA CYS A 111 -4.14 -5.15 -1.72
C CYS A 111 -4.30 -5.45 -3.21
N ASP A 112 -3.56 -4.75 -4.04
CA ASP A 112 -3.42 -5.09 -5.44
C ASP A 112 -2.46 -6.28 -5.64
N ASN A 113 -2.23 -6.65 -6.91
CA ASN A 113 -1.29 -7.71 -7.27
C ASN A 113 0.14 -7.19 -7.50
N GLY A 114 0.52 -6.10 -6.85
CA GLY A 114 1.87 -5.55 -6.93
C GLY A 114 2.93 -6.57 -6.51
N PRO A 115 4.15 -6.48 -7.08
CA PRO A 115 5.23 -7.42 -6.77
C PRO A 115 5.60 -7.41 -5.30
N GLU A 116 5.47 -6.29 -4.62
CA GLU A 116 5.73 -6.13 -3.19
C GLU A 116 4.77 -6.97 -2.34
N PHE A 117 3.48 -6.96 -2.69
CA PHE A 117 2.44 -7.68 -1.95
C PHE A 117 2.37 -9.17 -2.29
N THR A 118 2.86 -9.55 -3.49
CA THR A 118 2.94 -10.96 -3.92
C THR A 118 4.31 -11.59 -3.66
N SER A 119 5.21 -10.88 -2.99
CA SER A 119 6.53 -11.35 -2.64
C SER A 119 6.49 -12.55 -1.68
N LYS A 120 7.53 -13.40 -1.72
CA LYS A 120 7.63 -14.55 -0.82
C LYS A 120 7.64 -14.13 0.65
N VAL A 121 8.26 -12.98 0.96
CA VAL A 121 8.38 -12.46 2.33
C VAL A 121 7.01 -12.06 2.87
N MET A 122 6.22 -11.33 2.08
CA MET A 122 4.87 -10.91 2.45
C MET A 122 3.92 -12.11 2.61
N LEU A 123 4.01 -13.08 1.70
CA LEU A 123 3.16 -14.27 1.77
C LEU A 123 3.49 -15.16 2.97
N LYS A 124 4.78 -15.29 3.29
CA LYS A 124 5.23 -16.02 4.48
C LYS A 124 4.73 -15.34 5.75
N TRP A 125 4.87 -14.01 5.85
CA TRP A 125 4.35 -13.25 6.98
C TRP A 125 2.84 -13.43 7.16
N ALA A 126 2.08 -13.37 6.08
CA ALA A 126 0.63 -13.57 6.13
C ALA A 126 0.24 -14.98 6.60
N ASP A 127 0.97 -16.01 6.18
CA ASP A 127 0.78 -17.40 6.60
C ASP A 127 1.13 -17.59 8.09
N GLU A 128 2.27 -17.06 8.53
CA GLU A 128 2.74 -17.13 9.93
C GLU A 128 1.82 -16.39 10.92
N THR A 129 1.21 -15.29 10.48
CA THR A 129 0.32 -14.47 11.32
C THR A 129 -1.16 -14.84 11.20
N GLY A 130 -1.53 -15.67 10.23
CA GLY A 130 -2.91 -15.99 9.93
C GLY A 130 -3.71 -14.87 9.25
N VAL A 131 -3.04 -13.79 8.82
CA VAL A 131 -3.68 -12.67 8.13
C VAL A 131 -4.02 -13.03 6.69
N GLN A 132 -5.27 -12.91 6.30
CA GLN A 132 -5.70 -13.19 4.94
C GLN A 132 -5.35 -12.03 3.99
N LEU A 133 -4.52 -12.28 2.97
CA LEU A 133 -4.28 -11.29 1.89
C LEU A 133 -5.38 -11.39 0.83
N GLY A 134 -6.20 -10.35 0.75
CA GLY A 134 -7.28 -10.23 -0.24
C GLY A 134 -6.83 -9.50 -1.49
N PHE A 135 -6.34 -10.26 -2.48
CA PHE A 135 -5.92 -9.68 -3.75
C PHE A 135 -7.12 -9.28 -4.60
N ILE A 136 -7.12 -8.05 -5.11
CA ILE A 136 -8.17 -7.58 -6.02
C ILE A 136 -8.06 -8.23 -7.40
N ALA A 137 -9.21 -8.49 -8.02
CA ALA A 137 -9.24 -9.04 -9.37
C ALA A 137 -8.67 -8.02 -10.37
N LYS A 138 -7.89 -8.51 -11.34
CA LYS A 138 -7.33 -7.69 -12.41
C LYS A 138 -8.45 -6.96 -13.15
N GLY A 139 -8.38 -5.62 -13.25
CA GLY A 139 -9.40 -4.80 -13.93
C GLY A 139 -10.65 -4.49 -13.09
N LYS A 140 -10.65 -4.76 -11.78
CA LYS A 140 -11.73 -4.37 -10.86
C LYS A 140 -11.22 -3.47 -9.72
N PRO A 141 -10.78 -2.25 -10.02
CA PRO A 141 -10.24 -1.32 -9.02
C PRO A 141 -11.24 -1.03 -7.89
N THR A 142 -12.54 -1.00 -8.19
CA THR A 142 -13.60 -0.77 -7.19
C THR A 142 -13.55 -1.68 -5.97
N GLN A 143 -12.87 -2.83 -6.06
CA GLN A 143 -12.70 -3.74 -4.91
C GLN A 143 -11.74 -3.17 -3.83
N ASN A 144 -10.89 -2.19 -4.17
CA ASN A 144 -10.03 -1.48 -3.23
C ASN A 144 -10.40 0.01 -3.07
N GLY A 145 -11.65 0.35 -3.33
CA GLY A 145 -12.14 1.74 -3.38
C GLY A 145 -11.87 2.57 -2.12
N PHE A 146 -11.65 1.94 -0.96
CA PHE A 146 -11.32 2.66 0.28
C PHE A 146 -9.93 3.28 0.21
N ILE A 147 -8.91 2.49 -0.13
CA ILE A 147 -7.54 3.00 -0.23
C ILE A 147 -7.38 3.91 -1.45
N GLU A 148 -8.07 3.63 -2.56
CA GLU A 148 -8.08 4.50 -3.75
C GLU A 148 -8.66 5.88 -3.41
N SER A 149 -9.77 5.91 -2.65
CA SER A 149 -10.37 7.16 -2.17
C SER A 149 -9.44 7.92 -1.23
N PHE A 150 -8.71 7.23 -0.34
CA PHE A 150 -7.71 7.82 0.53
C PHE A 150 -6.55 8.40 -0.29
N ASN A 151 -5.97 7.61 -1.18
CA ASN A 151 -4.88 8.03 -2.05
C ASN A 151 -5.26 9.23 -2.93
N GLY A 152 -6.49 9.23 -3.45
CA GLY A 152 -7.02 10.37 -4.22
C GLY A 152 -7.12 11.66 -3.41
N LYS A 153 -7.46 11.57 -2.11
CA LYS A 153 -7.47 12.73 -1.21
C LYS A 153 -6.05 13.19 -0.89
N MET A 154 -5.17 12.27 -0.49
CA MET A 154 -3.76 12.58 -0.25
C MET A 154 -3.12 13.25 -1.47
N ARG A 155 -3.41 12.76 -2.68
CA ARG A 155 -2.93 13.37 -3.92
C ARG A 155 -3.37 14.82 -4.03
N LYS A 156 -4.68 15.08 -3.99
CA LYS A 156 -5.26 16.40 -4.23
C LYS A 156 -5.05 17.40 -3.10
N GLU A 157 -5.04 16.94 -1.86
CA GLU A 157 -5.03 17.78 -0.67
C GLU A 157 -3.63 18.00 -0.10
N CYS A 158 -2.67 17.10 -0.42
CA CYS A 158 -1.30 17.16 0.08
C CYS A 158 -0.29 17.19 -1.07
N LEU A 159 -0.13 16.10 -1.83
CA LEU A 159 0.99 15.95 -2.76
C LEU A 159 0.97 16.97 -3.90
N ASP A 160 -0.17 17.18 -4.55
CA ASP A 160 -0.30 18.12 -5.67
C ASP A 160 -0.23 19.61 -5.24
N ARG A 161 -0.18 19.88 -3.93
CA ARG A 161 -0.11 21.24 -3.37
C ARG A 161 1.28 21.63 -2.89
N HIS A 162 2.25 20.71 -2.95
CA HIS A 162 3.59 20.93 -2.46
C HIS A 162 4.65 20.53 -3.49
N ILE A 163 5.71 21.30 -3.55
CA ILE A 163 6.95 20.93 -4.23
C ILE A 163 7.95 20.57 -3.14
N PHE A 164 8.30 19.30 -3.02
CA PHE A 164 9.15 18.79 -1.95
C PHE A 164 10.63 18.94 -2.32
N ARG A 165 11.38 19.72 -1.57
CA ARG A 165 12.83 19.94 -1.78
C ARG A 165 13.63 18.67 -1.50
N ASN A 166 13.22 17.89 -0.49
CA ASN A 166 13.88 16.66 -0.07
C ASN A 166 12.90 15.70 0.62
N LEU A 167 13.38 14.50 0.89
CA LEU A 167 12.55 13.43 1.48
C LEU A 167 12.14 13.73 2.95
N VAL A 168 12.93 14.48 3.69
CA VAL A 168 12.61 14.84 5.09
C VAL A 168 11.41 15.78 5.11
N GLU A 169 11.42 16.82 4.27
CA GLU A 169 10.27 17.72 4.11
C GLU A 169 9.02 16.97 3.63
N ALA A 170 9.16 16.05 2.65
CA ALA A 170 8.06 15.24 2.19
C ALA A 170 7.44 14.40 3.32
N LYS A 171 8.27 13.79 4.17
CA LYS A 171 7.80 13.05 5.34
C LYS A 171 7.03 13.94 6.30
N GLU A 172 7.58 15.08 6.66
CA GLU A 172 6.97 16.03 7.60
C GLU A 172 5.59 16.51 7.10
N VAL A 173 5.53 16.99 5.86
CA VAL A 173 4.28 17.50 5.27
C VAL A 173 3.22 16.41 5.15
N ILE A 174 3.61 15.20 4.71
CA ILE A 174 2.67 14.07 4.57
C ILE A 174 2.17 13.64 5.95
N MET A 175 3.04 13.52 6.95
CA MET A 175 2.62 13.11 8.30
C MET A 175 1.72 14.14 8.97
N ASN A 176 1.97 15.43 8.79
CA ASN A 176 1.08 16.50 9.26
C ASN A 176 -0.30 16.40 8.58
N TRP A 177 -0.34 16.13 7.28
CA TRP A 177 -1.61 15.93 6.58
C TRP A 177 -2.34 14.67 7.11
N VAL A 178 -1.62 13.58 7.40
CA VAL A 178 -2.19 12.34 7.98
C VAL A 178 -2.78 12.61 9.36
N SER A 179 -2.10 13.39 10.22
CA SER A 179 -2.62 13.77 11.52
C SER A 179 -3.93 14.54 11.38
N HIS A 180 -3.95 15.60 10.55
CA HIS A 180 -5.16 16.35 10.24
C HIS A 180 -6.28 15.46 9.64
N TYR A 181 -5.92 14.52 8.75
CA TYR A 181 -6.89 13.57 8.17
C TYR A 181 -7.56 12.71 9.23
N ASN A 182 -6.80 12.20 10.20
CA ASN A 182 -7.32 11.34 11.26
C ASN A 182 -8.08 12.09 12.37
N GLU A 183 -7.63 13.30 12.69
CA GLU A 183 -8.10 14.06 13.86
C GLU A 183 -9.22 15.03 13.53
N GLU A 184 -9.16 15.69 12.37
CA GLU A 184 -10.00 16.85 12.09
C GLU A 184 -10.83 16.72 10.81
N ARG A 185 -10.35 15.94 9.82
CA ARG A 185 -10.98 15.92 8.50
C ARG A 185 -12.34 15.20 8.52
N PRO A 186 -13.47 15.88 8.20
CA PRO A 186 -14.79 15.28 8.26
C PRO A 186 -15.01 14.29 7.10
N HIS A 187 -15.63 13.16 7.40
CA HIS A 187 -16.01 12.12 6.45
C HIS A 187 -17.53 11.99 6.33
N ARG A 188 -18.08 12.29 5.15
CA ARG A 188 -19.52 12.20 4.90
C ARG A 188 -20.11 10.81 5.24
N SER A 189 -19.37 9.75 4.93
CA SER A 189 -19.79 8.36 5.24
C SER A 189 -19.76 8.00 6.72
N GLN A 190 -19.24 8.88 7.58
CA GLN A 190 -19.13 8.74 9.02
C GLN A 190 -19.88 9.87 9.76
N ASN A 191 -20.97 10.35 9.18
CA ASN A 191 -21.76 11.47 9.71
C ASN A 191 -20.91 12.73 9.96
N TYR A 192 -19.97 13.02 9.06
CA TYR A 192 -19.02 14.13 9.13
C TYR A 192 -18.04 14.08 10.32
N MET A 193 -17.91 12.95 11.00
CA MET A 193 -16.86 12.76 12.01
C MET A 193 -15.51 12.51 11.35
N ALA A 194 -14.44 12.92 12.00
CA ALA A 194 -13.08 12.49 11.67
C ALA A 194 -12.88 11.01 12.09
N PRO A 195 -11.91 10.28 11.52
CA PRO A 195 -11.67 8.87 11.85
C PRO A 195 -11.53 8.59 13.35
N TYR A 196 -10.79 9.39 14.10
CA TYR A 196 -10.62 9.23 15.54
C TYR A 196 -11.89 9.53 16.33
N GLU A 197 -12.64 10.54 15.94
CA GLU A 197 -13.97 10.83 16.55
C GLU A 197 -14.92 9.64 16.32
N PHE A 198 -14.92 9.10 15.09
CA PHE A 198 -15.76 7.95 14.74
C PHE A 198 -15.40 6.70 15.55
N ILE A 199 -14.10 6.39 15.74
CA ILE A 199 -13.64 5.29 16.56
C ILE A 199 -14.10 5.46 18.00
N ASN A 200 -13.88 6.63 18.58
CA ASN A 200 -14.27 6.93 19.96
C ASN A 200 -15.79 6.80 20.19
N ALA A 201 -16.58 7.33 19.26
CA ALA A 201 -18.04 7.22 19.33
C ALA A 201 -18.55 5.76 19.25
N ASN A 202 -17.85 4.89 18.49
CA ASN A 202 -18.21 3.47 18.41
C ASN A 202 -17.72 2.66 19.62
N ASN A 203 -16.55 2.98 20.17
CA ASN A 203 -16.05 2.35 21.40
C ASN A 203 -16.94 2.65 22.61
N VAL A 204 -17.44 3.86 22.72
CA VAL A 204 -18.40 4.24 23.78
C VAL A 204 -19.70 3.44 23.65
N LYS A 205 -20.22 3.24 22.44
CA LYS A 205 -21.41 2.41 22.20
C LYS A 205 -21.21 0.94 22.55
N ALA A 206 -20.03 0.38 22.25
CA ALA A 206 -19.70 -1.01 22.57
C ALA A 206 -19.59 -1.25 24.08
N ASN A 207 -19.20 -0.23 24.87
CA ASN A 207 -19.03 -0.30 26.31
C ASN A 207 -20.29 0.16 27.10
N SER A 208 -21.34 0.64 26.43
CA SER A 208 -22.61 0.96 27.09
C SER A 208 -23.34 -0.32 27.44
N PRO A 209 -23.76 -0.53 28.72
CA PRO A 209 -24.56 -1.70 29.08
C PRO A 209 -25.84 -1.71 28.26
N LEU A 210 -26.17 -2.88 27.71
CA LEU A 210 -27.45 -3.12 27.04
C LEU A 210 -28.58 -2.58 27.93
N GLN A 211 -29.28 -1.52 27.51
CA GLN A 211 -30.55 -1.18 28.08
C GLN A 211 -31.47 -2.35 27.72
N ILE A 212 -31.63 -3.26 28.68
CA ILE A 212 -32.67 -4.28 28.63
C ILE A 212 -33.98 -3.50 28.73
N GLY A 213 -34.65 -3.37 27.59
CA GLY A 213 -35.95 -2.75 27.51
C GLY A 213 -36.96 -3.47 28.42
N GLN A 214 -37.65 -2.68 29.23
CA GLN A 214 -38.86 -3.08 29.91
C GLN A 214 -39.99 -3.24 28.90
#